data_83f8e6aaa43ca276fb02d74ca844b8f5
#
_entry.id   83f8e6aaa43ca276fb02d74ca844b8f5
#
_cell.length_a   1.000
_cell.length_b   1.000
_cell.length_c   1.000
_cell.angle_alpha   90.00
_cell.angle_beta   90.00
_cell.angle_gamma   90.00
#
_symmetry.space_group_name_H-M   'P 1'
#
loop_
_entity.id
_entity.type
_entity.pdbx_description
1 polymer ?
#
loop_
_entity_poly.entity_id
_entity_poly.type
_entity_poly.pdbx_seq_one_letter_code
_entity_poly.pdbx_strand_id
1 'polypeptide(L)'
;MAAGPVNRSILIVEDNPDARDALRVLLELDGHAVEAAGEGHAAIEIARATNPDIALVDIGLPGIDGFEIARRLRALDAHRPVLIALTGYGQPEDRRRATEAGFDEMLVKPVDPSALADLLATLEIPGPGSRG
;
A
#
# COMPACT_ATOMS: atom_id res chain seq x y z
N MET A 1 10.75 8.80 24.39
CA MET A 1 10.75 7.42 24.56
C MET A 1 10.59 6.70 23.25
N ALA A 2 11.24 5.70 23.19
CA ALA A 2 11.11 4.92 22.02
C ALA A 2 9.81 4.24 22.15
N ALA A 3 9.00 4.60 21.37
CA ALA A 3 7.81 3.87 21.29
C ALA A 3 8.16 2.53 20.72
N GLY A 4 7.41 1.58 21.02
CA GLY A 4 7.41 0.36 20.27
C GLY A 4 7.01 0.65 18.84
N PRO A 5 6.82 -0.39 18.03
CA PRO A 5 6.42 -0.21 16.63
C PRO A 5 5.15 0.63 16.58
N VAL A 6 5.13 1.56 15.64
CA VAL A 6 3.95 2.38 15.44
C VAL A 6 2.98 1.57 14.59
N ASN A 7 1.80 1.31 15.13
CA ASN A 7 0.77 0.58 14.40
C ASN A 7 0.19 1.45 13.33
N ARG A 8 0.04 0.90 12.13
CA ARG A 8 -0.54 1.59 11.00
C ARG A 8 -1.75 0.82 10.49
N SER A 9 -2.61 1.52 9.79
CA SER A 9 -3.72 0.90 9.07
C SER A 9 -3.28 0.71 7.64
N ILE A 10 -3.25 -0.54 7.19
CA ILE A 10 -2.68 -0.89 5.89
C ILE A 10 -3.70 -1.62 5.03
N LEU A 11 -3.85 -1.17 3.80
CA LEU A 11 -4.67 -1.85 2.81
C LEU A 11 -3.76 -2.58 1.84
N ILE A 12 -4.02 -3.87 1.62
CA ILE A 12 -3.31 -4.67 0.64
C ILE A 12 -4.22 -4.89 -0.55
N VAL A 13 -3.73 -4.64 -1.77
CA VAL A 13 -4.48 -4.92 -2.99
C VAL A 13 -3.65 -5.89 -3.83
N GLU A 14 -4.04 -7.15 -3.81
CA GLU A 14 -3.30 -8.24 -4.43
C GLU A 14 -4.27 -9.33 -4.82
N ASP A 15 -4.28 -9.73 -6.10
CA ASP A 15 -5.25 -10.71 -6.58
C ASP A 15 -4.88 -12.15 -6.25
N ASN A 16 -3.62 -12.44 -6.03
CA ASN A 16 -3.19 -13.80 -5.66
C ASN A 16 -3.49 -14.03 -4.18
N PRO A 17 -4.36 -15.00 -3.85
CA PRO A 17 -4.75 -15.19 -2.44
C PRO A 17 -3.59 -15.56 -1.54
N ASP A 18 -2.64 -16.38 -2.02
CA ASP A 18 -1.52 -16.80 -1.20
C ASP A 18 -0.59 -15.64 -0.89
N ALA A 19 -0.30 -14.80 -1.89
CA ALA A 19 0.53 -13.61 -1.69
C ALA A 19 -0.18 -12.62 -0.79
N ARG A 20 -1.47 -12.45 -0.98
CA ARG A 20 -2.28 -11.54 -0.16
C ARG A 20 -2.26 -11.97 1.30
N ASP A 21 -2.49 -13.26 1.54
CA ASP A 21 -2.50 -13.78 2.91
C ASP A 21 -1.13 -13.70 3.56
N ALA A 22 -0.08 -13.97 2.81
CA ALA A 22 1.29 -13.90 3.35
C ALA A 22 1.63 -12.48 3.79
N LEU A 23 1.27 -11.49 2.99
CA LEU A 23 1.50 -10.10 3.37
C LEU A 23 0.66 -9.71 4.58
N ARG A 24 -0.59 -10.16 4.64
CA ARG A 24 -1.45 -9.86 5.78
C ARG A 24 -0.85 -10.40 7.07
N VAL A 25 -0.44 -11.67 7.07
CA VAL A 25 0.11 -12.28 8.28
C VAL A 25 1.38 -11.54 8.72
N LEU A 26 2.25 -11.24 7.76
CA LEU A 26 3.49 -10.56 8.04
C LEU A 26 3.25 -9.21 8.72
N LEU A 27 2.32 -8.43 8.18
CA LEU A 27 2.04 -7.09 8.70
C LEU A 27 1.29 -7.15 10.03
N GLU A 28 0.39 -8.11 10.18
CA GLU A 28 -0.32 -8.26 11.45
C GLU A 28 0.61 -8.69 12.57
N LEU A 29 1.61 -9.51 12.27
CA LEU A 29 2.61 -9.89 13.25
C LEU A 29 3.40 -8.68 13.75
N ASP A 30 3.56 -7.66 12.91
CA ASP A 30 4.22 -6.42 13.30
C ASP A 30 3.27 -5.44 13.99
N GLY A 31 2.03 -5.84 14.21
CA GLY A 31 1.10 -5.02 14.99
C GLY A 31 0.22 -4.10 14.18
N HIS A 32 0.28 -4.18 12.86
CA HIS A 32 -0.55 -3.31 12.01
C HIS A 32 -1.97 -3.85 11.87
N ALA A 33 -2.91 -2.94 11.65
CA ALA A 33 -4.27 -3.30 11.28
C ALA A 33 -4.34 -3.43 9.78
N VAL A 34 -4.78 -4.59 9.27
CA VAL A 34 -4.68 -4.89 7.85
C VAL A 34 -6.05 -5.23 7.26
N GLU A 35 -6.39 -4.57 6.16
CA GLU A 35 -7.48 -4.96 5.28
C GLU A 35 -6.89 -5.41 3.96
N ALA A 36 -7.56 -6.33 3.29
CA ALA A 36 -7.03 -6.84 2.03
C ALA A 36 -8.14 -6.99 1.00
N ALA A 37 -7.81 -6.68 -0.23
CA ALA A 37 -8.74 -6.80 -1.34
C ALA A 37 -8.05 -7.53 -2.49
N GLY A 38 -8.85 -8.32 -3.23
CA GLY A 38 -8.32 -9.04 -4.39
C GLY A 38 -8.57 -8.34 -5.70
N GLU A 39 -9.24 -7.19 -5.70
CA GLU A 39 -9.50 -6.46 -6.94
C GLU A 39 -9.73 -4.98 -6.62
N GLY A 40 -9.67 -4.17 -7.69
CA GLY A 40 -9.59 -2.73 -7.52
C GLY A 40 -10.83 -2.06 -6.94
N HIS A 41 -12.02 -2.49 -7.36
CA HIS A 41 -13.23 -1.85 -6.86
C HIS A 41 -13.42 -2.10 -5.37
N ALA A 42 -13.14 -3.33 -4.93
CA ALA A 42 -13.22 -3.66 -3.51
C ALA A 42 -12.20 -2.82 -2.72
N ALA A 43 -11.01 -2.65 -3.28
CA ALA A 43 -9.97 -1.85 -2.63
C ALA A 43 -10.42 -0.39 -2.41
N ILE A 44 -11.03 0.20 -3.42
CA ILE A 44 -11.51 1.59 -3.31
C ILE A 44 -12.59 1.70 -2.24
N GLU A 45 -13.52 0.75 -2.19
CA GLU A 45 -14.56 0.77 -1.18
C GLU A 45 -14.00 0.63 0.23
N ILE A 46 -13.03 -0.27 0.41
CA ILE A 46 -12.38 -0.43 1.71
C ILE A 46 -11.64 0.85 2.10
N ALA A 47 -10.95 1.47 1.14
CA ALA A 47 -10.22 2.69 1.43
C ALA A 47 -11.14 3.81 1.89
N ARG A 48 -12.31 3.92 1.27
CA ARG A 48 -13.28 4.94 1.68
C ARG A 48 -13.79 4.69 3.09
N ALA A 49 -13.98 3.42 3.43
CA ALA A 49 -14.55 3.07 4.72
C ALA A 49 -13.53 3.16 5.86
N THR A 50 -12.25 2.88 5.58
CA THR A 50 -11.26 2.71 6.63
C THR A 50 -10.16 3.78 6.66
N ASN A 51 -10.03 4.56 5.61
CA ASN A 51 -8.99 5.60 5.50
C ASN A 51 -7.61 5.07 5.90
N PRO A 52 -7.05 4.10 5.15
CA PRO A 52 -5.78 3.50 5.55
C PRO A 52 -4.64 4.50 5.49
N ASP A 53 -3.64 4.28 6.33
CA ASP A 53 -2.42 5.08 6.31
C ASP A 53 -1.52 4.72 5.14
N ILE A 54 -1.53 3.45 4.75
CA ILE A 54 -0.66 2.91 3.72
C ILE A 54 -1.48 1.97 2.84
N ALA A 55 -1.22 2.00 1.54
CA ALA A 55 -1.79 1.01 0.62
C ALA A 55 -0.68 0.35 -0.17
N LEU A 56 -0.62 -0.98 -0.10
CA LEU A 56 0.29 -1.79 -0.91
C LEU A 56 -0.51 -2.30 -2.10
N VAL A 57 -0.14 -1.90 -3.30
CA VAL A 57 -0.95 -2.16 -4.49
C VAL A 57 -0.13 -2.88 -5.56
N ASP A 58 -0.59 -4.07 -5.92
CA ASP A 58 0.01 -4.80 -7.04
C ASP A 58 -0.37 -4.06 -8.33
N ILE A 59 0.62 -3.60 -9.08
CA ILE A 59 0.34 -2.84 -10.30
C ILE A 59 0.00 -3.74 -11.49
N GLY A 60 0.11 -5.05 -11.33
CA GLY A 60 -0.25 -6.00 -12.39
C GLY A 60 -1.65 -6.59 -12.25
N LEU A 61 -2.56 -5.94 -11.53
CA LEU A 61 -3.89 -6.48 -11.32
C LEU A 61 -4.72 -6.54 -12.60
N PRO A 62 -5.57 -7.57 -12.73
CA PRO A 62 -6.54 -7.57 -13.82
C PRO A 62 -7.67 -6.57 -13.56
N GLY A 63 -8.35 -6.15 -14.61
CA GLY A 63 -9.44 -5.18 -14.49
C GLY A 63 -8.90 -3.78 -14.35
N ILE A 64 -9.25 -3.11 -13.25
CA ILE A 64 -8.65 -1.81 -12.94
C ILE A 64 -7.21 -2.08 -12.52
N ASP A 65 -6.25 -1.57 -13.29
CA ASP A 65 -4.86 -1.84 -12.97
C ASP A 65 -4.41 -0.99 -11.76
N GLY A 66 -3.25 -1.36 -11.24
CA GLY A 66 -2.74 -0.71 -10.02
C GLY A 66 -2.49 0.78 -10.19
N PHE A 67 -2.14 1.23 -11.39
CA PHE A 67 -1.94 2.66 -11.62
C PHE A 67 -3.24 3.43 -11.49
N GLU A 68 -4.33 2.87 -12.01
CA GLU A 68 -5.63 3.52 -11.89
C GLU A 68 -6.13 3.50 -10.44
N ILE A 69 -5.86 2.42 -9.72
CA ILE A 69 -6.20 2.36 -8.29
C ILE A 69 -5.48 3.47 -7.55
N ALA A 70 -4.20 3.68 -7.83
CA ALA A 70 -3.43 4.75 -7.19
C ALA A 70 -4.06 6.12 -7.44
N ARG A 71 -4.44 6.39 -8.69
CA ARG A 71 -5.07 7.67 -9.02
C ARG A 71 -6.36 7.87 -8.24
N ARG A 72 -7.16 6.83 -8.13
CA ARG A 72 -8.43 6.92 -7.39
C ARG A 72 -8.21 7.09 -5.90
N LEU A 73 -7.22 6.41 -5.34
CA LEU A 73 -6.89 6.58 -3.93
C LEU A 73 -6.38 7.99 -3.65
N ARG A 74 -5.59 8.55 -4.57
CA ARG A 74 -5.12 9.92 -4.43
C ARG A 74 -6.25 10.94 -4.49
N ALA A 75 -7.34 10.60 -5.19
CA ALA A 75 -8.46 11.51 -5.36
C ALA A 75 -9.44 11.48 -4.19
N LEU A 76 -9.26 10.61 -3.21
CA LEU A 76 -10.15 10.57 -2.05
C LEU A 76 -9.97 11.84 -1.24
N ASP A 77 -11.09 12.42 -0.83
CA ASP A 77 -11.08 13.71 -0.15
C ASP A 77 -10.49 13.62 1.25
N ALA A 78 -10.66 12.50 1.88
CA ALA A 78 -10.24 12.36 3.26
C ALA A 78 -8.74 12.13 3.31
N HIS A 79 -8.29 11.36 4.24
CA HIS A 79 -6.90 11.04 4.43
C HIS A 79 -6.32 10.31 3.21
N ARG A 80 -5.25 10.84 2.64
CA ARG A 80 -4.58 10.21 1.50
C ARG A 80 -3.52 9.24 2.01
N PRO A 81 -3.58 7.97 1.61
CA PRO A 81 -2.59 6.99 2.06
C PRO A 81 -1.24 7.18 1.38
N VAL A 82 -0.19 6.70 2.03
CA VAL A 82 1.09 6.49 1.36
C VAL A 82 0.91 5.29 0.46
N LEU A 83 1.25 5.43 -0.82
CA LEU A 83 1.04 4.40 -1.81
C LEU A 83 2.34 3.69 -2.15
N ILE A 84 2.36 2.38 -1.99
CA ILE A 84 3.53 1.55 -2.29
C ILE A 84 3.14 0.59 -3.40
N ALA A 85 3.83 0.66 -4.52
CA ALA A 85 3.58 -0.22 -5.66
C ALA A 85 4.32 -1.54 -5.48
N LEU A 86 3.64 -2.64 -5.79
CA LEU A 86 4.26 -3.96 -5.86
C LEU A 86 4.35 -4.35 -7.32
N THR A 87 5.54 -4.71 -7.79
CA THR A 87 5.74 -5.03 -9.20
C THR A 87 6.60 -6.27 -9.36
N GLY A 88 6.36 -7.01 -10.44
CA GLY A 88 7.18 -8.17 -10.75
C GLY A 88 8.50 -7.85 -11.42
N TYR A 89 8.68 -6.65 -11.93
CA TYR A 89 9.83 -6.38 -12.77
C TYR A 89 10.73 -5.25 -12.31
N GLY A 90 10.20 -4.14 -11.85
CA GLY A 90 11.06 -3.06 -11.36
C GLY A 90 11.84 -2.34 -12.46
N GLN A 91 11.34 -2.35 -13.70
CA GLN A 91 11.99 -1.65 -14.80
C GLN A 91 11.93 -0.14 -14.59
N PRO A 92 12.91 0.62 -15.14
CA PRO A 92 12.86 2.08 -14.98
C PRO A 92 11.55 2.70 -15.48
N GLU A 93 10.98 2.14 -16.53
CA GLU A 93 9.72 2.62 -17.06
C GLU A 93 8.58 2.38 -16.09
N ASP A 94 8.59 1.25 -15.38
CA ASP A 94 7.58 0.96 -14.36
C ASP A 94 7.68 1.96 -13.21
N ARG A 95 8.91 2.31 -12.82
CA ARG A 95 9.10 3.29 -11.74
C ARG A 95 8.57 4.65 -12.15
N ARG A 96 8.81 5.07 -13.38
CA ARG A 96 8.30 6.34 -13.87
C ARG A 96 6.78 6.34 -13.88
N ARG A 97 6.16 5.27 -14.39
CA ARG A 97 4.70 5.17 -14.42
C ARG A 97 4.11 5.16 -13.03
N ALA A 98 4.76 4.47 -12.09
CA ALA A 98 4.29 4.43 -10.72
C ALA A 98 4.32 5.82 -10.09
N THR A 99 5.42 6.54 -10.28
CA THR A 99 5.54 7.90 -9.75
C THR A 99 4.47 8.81 -10.33
N GLU A 100 4.25 8.72 -11.64
CA GLU A 100 3.25 9.55 -12.32
C GLU A 100 1.84 9.24 -11.83
N ALA A 101 1.58 7.98 -11.47
CA ALA A 101 0.27 7.60 -10.97
C ALA A 101 0.04 7.99 -9.51
N GLY A 102 1.09 8.40 -8.82
CA GLY A 102 0.98 8.86 -7.45
C GLY A 102 1.54 7.92 -6.40
N PHE A 103 2.25 6.87 -6.80
CA PHE A 103 2.93 6.01 -5.83
C PHE A 103 4.11 6.72 -5.21
N ASP A 104 4.29 6.50 -3.93
CA ASP A 104 5.39 7.10 -3.17
C ASP A 104 6.61 6.19 -3.16
N GLU A 105 6.40 4.88 -3.19
CA GLU A 105 7.48 3.89 -3.13
C GLU A 105 7.13 2.71 -4.01
N MET A 106 8.14 1.87 -4.28
CA MET A 106 7.95 0.68 -5.09
C MET A 106 8.78 -0.46 -4.55
N LEU A 107 8.19 -1.65 -4.47
CA LEU A 107 8.89 -2.87 -4.07
C LEU A 107 8.74 -3.90 -5.18
N VAL A 108 9.81 -4.64 -5.43
CA VAL A 108 9.81 -5.70 -6.44
C VAL A 108 9.45 -7.02 -5.77
N LYS A 109 8.59 -7.80 -6.43
CA LYS A 109 8.20 -9.12 -5.93
C LYS A 109 9.27 -10.17 -6.21
N PRO A 110 9.41 -11.18 -5.40
CA PRO A 110 8.67 -11.39 -4.14
C PRO A 110 9.13 -10.39 -3.08
N VAL A 111 8.16 -9.94 -2.27
CA VAL A 111 8.45 -8.92 -1.28
C VAL A 111 9.35 -9.51 -0.19
N ASP A 112 10.51 -8.89 0.01
CA ASP A 112 11.39 -9.27 1.09
C ASP A 112 10.85 -8.71 2.40
N PRO A 113 10.55 -9.55 3.40
CA PRO A 113 10.01 -9.06 4.67
C PRO A 113 10.88 -7.99 5.33
N SER A 114 12.20 -8.13 5.28
CA SER A 114 13.09 -7.13 5.87
C SER A 114 13.02 -5.81 5.14
N ALA A 115 12.97 -5.85 3.81
CA ALA A 115 12.87 -4.62 3.03
C ALA A 115 11.55 -3.90 3.29
N LEU A 116 10.47 -4.66 3.42
CA LEU A 116 9.18 -4.07 3.73
C LEU A 116 9.18 -3.45 5.12
N ALA A 117 9.70 -4.16 6.11
CA ALA A 117 9.77 -3.65 7.48
C ALA A 117 10.60 -2.37 7.54
N ASP A 118 11.75 -2.36 6.88
CA ASP A 118 12.61 -1.18 6.85
C ASP A 118 11.91 0.00 6.20
N LEU A 119 11.22 -0.24 5.09
CA LEU A 119 10.49 0.82 4.40
C LEU A 119 9.41 1.40 5.29
N LEU A 120 8.61 0.54 5.93
CA LEU A 120 7.54 1.01 6.80
C LEU A 120 8.07 1.80 8.00
N ALA A 121 9.23 1.40 8.51
CA ALA A 121 9.83 2.09 9.63
C ALA A 121 10.33 3.49 9.27
N THR A 122 10.68 3.72 8.00
CA THR A 122 11.23 5.00 7.57
C THR A 122 10.18 5.94 6.98
N LEU A 123 8.97 5.45 6.70
CA LEU A 123 7.94 6.29 6.11
C LEU A 123 7.44 7.32 7.11
N GLU A 124 7.31 8.55 6.64
CA GLU A 124 6.67 9.59 7.42
C GLU A 124 5.22 9.68 7.00
N ILE A 125 4.34 9.33 7.93
CA ILE A 125 2.91 9.33 7.65
C ILE A 125 2.29 10.46 8.44
N PRO A 126 1.72 11.47 7.77
CA PRO A 126 1.11 12.58 8.48
C PRO A 126 -0.03 12.09 9.36
N GLY A 127 -0.02 12.50 10.61
CA GLY A 127 -1.11 12.19 11.50
C GLY A 127 -2.31 13.07 11.21
N PRO A 128 -3.43 12.75 11.85
CA PRO A 128 -4.62 13.58 11.71
C PRO A 128 -4.33 14.99 12.19
N GLY A 129 -4.67 15.97 11.41
CA GLY A 129 -4.45 17.35 11.77
C GLY A 129 -3.07 17.89 11.46
N SER A 130 -2.12 17.06 11.08
CA SER A 130 -0.81 17.53 10.70
C SER A 130 -0.71 17.86 9.22
N ARG A 131 -1.72 17.57 8.47
CA ARG A 131 -1.74 17.94 7.07
C ARG A 131 -2.06 19.39 6.94
N GLY A 132 -1.16 20.07 6.40
CA GLY A 132 -1.37 21.46 6.16
C GLY A 132 -2.35 21.72 5.08
#